data_5befc5df2c5cbfe67781a48a366312d6
#
_entry.id   5befc5df2c5cbfe67781a48a366312d6
#
_cell.length_a   1.000
_cell.length_b   1.000
_cell.length_c   1.000
_cell.angle_alpha   90.00
_cell.angle_beta   90.00
_cell.angle_gamma   90.00
#
_symmetry.space_group_name_H-M   'P 1'
#
loop_
_entity.id
_entity.type
_entity.pdbx_description
1 polymer ?
#
loop_
_entity_poly.entity_id
_entity_poly.type
_entity_poly.pdbx_seq_one_letter_code
_entity_poly.pdbx_strand_id
1 'polypeptide(L)'
;MDTFSYRDGELFAEGVALSRIAERFGTPTYVYSRAHIEAQYRAYADALAGMPHLVCFAVKANSNLGVLNVLARLGAGFDIVSRGELERVLAAGGDPAKVVFSGVGKTRDDMRRALEVGVHCFNVESGEELERLQRVAAELGVKAPVSLRVNPDVDAQTPPYISTGLKENKFGIAIDEAEAVYARAAELDHLEVIGVDCHIGSQLTQLEPFLDALERLLGLVDRLAGKGIGIRHLDLGGGLGVRYRDEQPPLAGDYIRAIRERLHGRDLTLVFEPGRSIVANAGVLLTRVEYLKHTEHKDFAIVDAAMNDLIRPALYQAWMDVQAVRPRDAAPRRYDLVGPICETGDFLAKDRDLALAEGDLLAVRSAGAYGFVMSSNYNTRGRAAEVLVDGEQTHEVRRRETVQELYAGESLLPQ
;
A
#
# COMPACT_ATOMS: atom_id res chain seq x y z
N MET A 1 7.99 13.26 11.60
CA MET A 1 7.91 14.62 11.00
C MET A 1 6.52 14.77 10.41
N ASP A 2 5.73 15.76 10.82
CA ASP A 2 4.44 16.06 10.18
C ASP A 2 4.70 17.04 9.04
N THR A 3 4.54 16.58 7.80
CA THR A 3 4.76 17.37 6.59
C THR A 3 3.50 18.11 6.13
N PHE A 4 2.39 17.89 6.83
CA PHE A 4 1.15 18.65 6.66
C PHE A 4 0.87 19.41 7.95
N SER A 5 1.21 20.68 8.00
CA SER A 5 1.14 21.51 9.21
C SER A 5 0.53 22.87 8.94
N TYR A 6 -0.10 23.44 9.96
CA TYR A 6 -0.60 24.82 9.89
C TYR A 6 0.55 25.83 10.03
N ARG A 7 0.53 26.85 9.16
CA ARG A 7 1.37 28.04 9.23
C ARG A 7 0.49 29.26 8.97
N ASP A 8 0.52 30.23 9.83
CA ASP A 8 -0.25 31.47 9.71
C ASP A 8 -1.75 31.24 9.43
N GLY A 9 -2.33 30.22 10.09
CA GLY A 9 -3.75 29.88 9.97
C GLY A 9 -4.13 29.12 8.70
N GLU A 10 -3.17 28.60 7.94
CA GLU A 10 -3.42 27.80 6.73
C GLU A 10 -2.65 26.48 6.76
N LEU A 11 -3.24 25.42 6.22
CA LEU A 11 -2.63 24.09 6.12
C LEU A 11 -1.70 24.02 4.91
N PHE A 12 -0.46 23.60 5.15
CA PHE A 12 0.59 23.41 4.15
C PHE A 12 0.90 21.93 3.97
N ALA A 13 1.31 21.58 2.73
CA ALA A 13 2.08 20.39 2.44
C ALA A 13 3.53 20.81 2.22
N GLU A 14 4.43 20.38 3.10
CA GLU A 14 5.84 20.85 3.12
C GLU A 14 5.93 22.39 3.10
N GLY A 15 6.40 22.98 2.00
CA GLY A 15 6.51 24.42 1.81
C GLY A 15 5.35 25.06 1.04
N VAL A 16 4.34 24.29 0.61
CA VAL A 16 3.27 24.77 -0.28
C VAL A 16 1.93 24.81 0.43
N ALA A 17 1.26 25.95 0.41
CA ALA A 17 -0.12 26.07 0.92
C ALA A 17 -1.10 25.20 0.11
N LEU A 18 -1.97 24.45 0.78
CA LEU A 18 -2.94 23.58 0.09
C LEU A 18 -3.95 24.39 -0.75
N SER A 19 -4.26 25.63 -0.38
CA SER A 19 -5.10 26.49 -1.20
C SER A 19 -4.50 26.77 -2.58
N ARG A 20 -3.18 26.99 -2.66
CA ARG A 20 -2.50 27.19 -3.95
C ARG A 20 -2.54 25.95 -4.83
N ILE A 21 -2.50 24.75 -4.21
CA ILE A 21 -2.65 23.49 -4.94
C ILE A 21 -4.09 23.39 -5.50
N ALA A 22 -5.10 23.69 -4.68
CA ALA A 22 -6.50 23.72 -5.13
C ALA A 22 -6.75 24.73 -6.25
N GLU A 23 -6.17 25.93 -6.18
CA GLU A 23 -6.27 26.97 -7.21
C GLU A 23 -5.65 26.51 -8.54
N ARG A 24 -4.52 25.80 -8.48
CA ARG A 24 -3.78 25.39 -9.68
C ARG A 24 -4.33 24.12 -10.33
N PHE A 25 -4.71 23.12 -9.52
CA PHE A 25 -5.06 21.78 -10.01
C PHE A 25 -6.53 21.42 -9.82
N GLY A 26 -7.31 22.30 -9.18
CA GLY A 26 -8.71 22.04 -8.83
C GLY A 26 -8.86 21.06 -7.68
N THR A 27 -10.14 20.72 -7.39
CA THR A 27 -10.54 19.69 -6.43
C THR A 27 -11.51 18.71 -7.08
N PRO A 28 -11.65 17.46 -6.60
CA PRO A 28 -10.78 16.83 -5.63
C PRO A 28 -9.37 16.56 -6.18
N THR A 29 -8.33 16.60 -5.34
CA THR A 29 -6.94 16.36 -5.75
C THR A 29 -6.19 15.64 -4.64
N TYR A 30 -5.47 14.55 -4.97
CA TYR A 30 -4.55 13.92 -4.06
C TYR A 30 -3.24 14.72 -3.99
N VAL A 31 -2.75 14.94 -2.79
CA VAL A 31 -1.49 15.65 -2.55
C VAL A 31 -0.58 14.78 -1.73
N TYR A 32 0.63 14.51 -2.22
CA TYR A 32 1.64 13.70 -1.57
C TYR A 32 2.85 14.52 -1.18
N SER A 33 3.43 14.25 -0.01
CA SER A 33 4.69 14.82 0.45
C SER A 33 5.85 13.88 0.11
N ARG A 34 6.80 14.36 -0.70
CA ARG A 34 8.04 13.65 -1.01
C ARG A 34 8.89 13.44 0.24
N ALA A 35 9.07 14.48 1.04
CA ALA A 35 9.88 14.42 2.26
C ALA A 35 9.36 13.35 3.24
N HIS A 36 8.03 13.20 3.37
CA HIS A 36 7.44 12.15 4.21
C HIS A 36 7.75 10.75 3.67
N ILE A 37 7.53 10.53 2.36
CA ILE A 37 7.81 9.24 1.70
C ILE A 37 9.28 8.84 1.91
N GLU A 38 10.20 9.76 1.66
CA GLU A 38 11.64 9.54 1.84
C GLU A 38 11.98 9.21 3.29
N ALA A 39 11.45 9.96 4.24
CA ALA A 39 11.72 9.76 5.67
C ALA A 39 11.22 8.38 6.15
N GLN A 40 10.02 7.96 5.73
CA GLN A 40 9.47 6.66 6.11
C GLN A 40 10.25 5.50 5.49
N TYR A 41 10.65 5.60 4.22
CA TYR A 41 11.50 4.59 3.60
C TYR A 41 12.86 4.49 4.31
N ARG A 42 13.51 5.63 4.58
CA ARG A 42 14.79 5.68 5.29
C ARG A 42 14.70 5.10 6.70
N ALA A 43 13.57 5.25 7.40
CA ALA A 43 13.38 4.67 8.72
C ALA A 43 13.53 3.13 8.71
N TYR A 44 13.13 2.46 7.63
CA TYR A 44 13.41 1.03 7.44
C TYR A 44 14.87 0.78 7.05
N ALA A 45 15.35 1.44 6.00
CA ALA A 45 16.69 1.19 5.47
C ALA A 45 17.80 1.46 6.50
N ASP A 46 17.69 2.56 7.26
CA ASP A 46 18.67 2.93 8.29
C ASP A 46 18.65 1.93 9.46
N ALA A 47 17.47 1.46 9.88
CA ALA A 47 17.36 0.46 10.94
C ALA A 47 17.92 -0.91 10.54
N LEU A 48 17.96 -1.22 9.24
CA LEU A 48 18.53 -2.44 8.66
C LEU A 48 20.01 -2.30 8.29
N ALA A 49 20.59 -1.11 8.45
CA ALA A 49 21.98 -0.87 8.08
C ALA A 49 22.93 -1.88 8.78
N GLY A 50 23.92 -2.34 8.03
CA GLY A 50 24.94 -3.29 8.52
C GLY A 50 24.54 -4.78 8.46
N MET A 51 23.36 -5.10 7.89
CA MET A 51 22.96 -6.48 7.59
C MET A 51 22.40 -6.59 6.16
N PRO A 52 22.46 -7.78 5.54
CA PRO A 52 21.83 -8.00 4.24
C PRO A 52 20.32 -7.76 4.33
N HIS A 53 19.80 -6.88 3.49
CA HIS A 53 18.37 -6.55 3.51
C HIS A 53 17.84 -6.06 2.17
N LEU A 54 16.51 -6.13 2.00
CA LEU A 54 15.78 -5.53 0.89
C LEU A 54 14.45 -4.95 1.43
N VAL A 55 14.22 -3.66 1.20
CA VAL A 55 12.94 -3.01 1.51
C VAL A 55 12.16 -2.85 0.23
N CYS A 56 11.12 -3.67 0.04
CA CYS A 56 10.26 -3.72 -1.12
C CYS A 56 9.00 -2.90 -0.87
N PHE A 57 8.84 -1.74 -1.49
CA PHE A 57 7.62 -0.98 -1.37
C PHE A 57 6.44 -1.73 -2.00
N ALA A 58 5.36 -1.95 -1.23
CA ALA A 58 4.15 -2.60 -1.73
C ALA A 58 3.37 -1.67 -2.66
N VAL A 59 3.50 -1.90 -3.97
CA VAL A 59 2.93 -1.05 -5.05
C VAL A 59 1.42 -0.91 -4.93
N LYS A 60 0.72 -1.95 -4.47
CA LYS A 60 -0.73 -1.95 -4.19
C LYS A 60 -1.19 -0.83 -3.25
N ALA A 61 -0.30 -0.28 -2.41
CA ALA A 61 -0.64 0.84 -1.53
C ALA A 61 -0.76 2.17 -2.28
N ASN A 62 0.15 2.42 -3.23
CA ASN A 62 0.15 3.57 -4.12
C ASN A 62 1.01 3.27 -5.36
N SER A 63 0.39 3.21 -6.52
CA SER A 63 1.06 2.84 -7.78
C SER A 63 1.38 4.04 -8.68
N ASN A 64 1.31 5.28 -8.17
CA ASN A 64 1.65 6.48 -8.95
C ASN A 64 3.11 6.47 -9.36
N LEU A 65 3.40 6.73 -10.65
CA LEU A 65 4.78 6.71 -11.17
C LEU A 65 5.71 7.69 -10.47
N GLY A 66 5.21 8.87 -10.07
CA GLY A 66 6.00 9.84 -9.31
C GLY A 66 6.40 9.31 -7.94
N VAL A 67 5.49 8.65 -7.23
CA VAL A 67 5.76 8.01 -5.93
C VAL A 67 6.75 6.85 -6.09
N LEU A 68 6.52 5.97 -7.08
CA LEU A 68 7.43 4.86 -7.36
C LEU A 68 8.84 5.36 -7.76
N ASN A 69 8.92 6.44 -8.56
CA ASN A 69 10.19 7.03 -8.95
C ASN A 69 10.98 7.62 -7.77
N VAL A 70 10.32 8.26 -6.80
CA VAL A 70 10.97 8.71 -5.55
C VAL A 70 11.63 7.52 -4.85
N LEU A 71 10.91 6.42 -4.68
CA LEU A 71 11.40 5.21 -4.00
C LEU A 71 12.48 4.48 -4.82
N ALA A 72 12.33 4.40 -6.14
CA ALA A 72 13.35 3.82 -7.02
C ALA A 72 14.70 4.57 -6.92
N ARG A 73 14.66 5.91 -6.87
CA ARG A 73 15.86 6.74 -6.68
C ARG A 73 16.53 6.56 -5.31
N LEU A 74 15.78 6.13 -4.30
CA LEU A 74 16.31 5.75 -2.99
C LEU A 74 16.89 4.33 -2.95
N GLY A 75 16.77 3.57 -4.05
CA GLY A 75 17.26 2.21 -4.16
C GLY A 75 16.31 1.15 -3.61
N ALA A 76 15.04 1.49 -3.40
CA ALA A 76 14.02 0.57 -2.92
C ALA A 76 13.82 -0.60 -3.89
N GLY A 77 13.47 -1.77 -3.33
CA GLY A 77 12.79 -2.84 -4.03
C GLY A 77 11.28 -2.57 -4.11
N PHE A 78 10.55 -3.49 -4.75
CA PHE A 78 9.09 -3.36 -4.90
C PHE A 78 8.42 -4.71 -4.73
N ASP A 79 7.33 -4.75 -3.95
CA ASP A 79 6.39 -5.87 -3.89
C ASP A 79 5.24 -5.59 -4.85
N ILE A 80 5.05 -6.48 -5.82
CA ILE A 80 4.02 -6.40 -6.86
C ILE A 80 3.05 -7.58 -6.79
N VAL A 81 1.83 -7.39 -7.28
CA VAL A 81 0.81 -8.44 -7.33
C VAL A 81 0.22 -8.64 -8.74
N SER A 82 0.73 -7.94 -9.74
CA SER A 82 0.30 -8.06 -11.13
C SER A 82 1.37 -7.59 -12.11
N ARG A 83 1.26 -8.02 -13.38
CA ARG A 83 2.07 -7.48 -14.48
C ARG A 83 1.90 -5.96 -14.62
N GLY A 84 0.68 -5.43 -14.41
CA GLY A 84 0.44 -3.99 -14.48
C GLY A 84 1.27 -3.21 -13.47
N GLU A 85 1.44 -3.73 -12.24
CA GLU A 85 2.33 -3.13 -11.25
C GLU A 85 3.80 -3.28 -11.63
N LEU A 86 4.22 -4.43 -12.20
CA LEU A 86 5.57 -4.63 -12.73
C LEU A 86 5.92 -3.56 -13.77
N GLU A 87 5.06 -3.36 -14.77
CA GLU A 87 5.31 -2.37 -15.82
C GLU A 87 5.37 -0.93 -15.26
N ARG A 88 4.60 -0.62 -14.22
CA ARG A 88 4.72 0.67 -13.51
C ARG A 88 6.05 0.82 -12.80
N VAL A 89 6.54 -0.22 -12.13
CA VAL A 89 7.86 -0.21 -11.47
C VAL A 89 8.96 0.03 -12.49
N LEU A 90 8.94 -0.69 -13.61
CA LEU A 90 9.91 -0.52 -14.70
C LEU A 90 9.86 0.89 -15.31
N ALA A 91 8.65 1.41 -15.58
CA ALA A 91 8.45 2.76 -16.09
C ALA A 91 8.92 3.85 -15.11
N ALA A 92 8.86 3.60 -13.81
CA ALA A 92 9.36 4.49 -12.77
C ALA A 92 10.88 4.41 -12.54
N GLY A 93 11.58 3.51 -13.24
CA GLY A 93 13.03 3.30 -13.09
C GLY A 93 13.40 2.37 -11.93
N GLY A 94 12.46 1.54 -11.46
CA GLY A 94 12.75 0.50 -10.46
C GLY A 94 13.61 -0.62 -11.04
N ASP A 95 14.46 -1.20 -10.21
CA ASP A 95 15.35 -2.31 -10.55
C ASP A 95 14.57 -3.64 -10.47
N PRO A 96 14.35 -4.37 -11.59
CA PRO A 96 13.63 -5.64 -11.55
C PRO A 96 14.31 -6.68 -10.65
N ALA A 97 15.63 -6.67 -10.51
CA ALA A 97 16.36 -7.57 -9.62
C ALA A 97 16.06 -7.35 -8.13
N LYS A 98 15.29 -6.31 -7.78
CA LYS A 98 14.80 -6.01 -6.44
C LYS A 98 13.28 -6.11 -6.32
N VAL A 99 12.63 -6.75 -7.29
CA VAL A 99 11.16 -6.94 -7.29
C VAL A 99 10.81 -8.31 -6.74
N VAL A 100 9.92 -8.37 -5.75
CA VAL A 100 9.25 -9.59 -5.30
C VAL A 100 7.85 -9.65 -5.88
N PHE A 101 7.43 -10.82 -6.38
CA PHE A 101 6.13 -11.00 -7.01
C PHE A 101 5.22 -11.86 -6.14
N SER A 102 4.32 -11.20 -5.42
CA SER A 102 3.34 -11.79 -4.51
C SER A 102 1.97 -11.97 -5.16
N GLY A 103 0.99 -12.48 -4.41
CA GLY A 103 -0.42 -12.59 -4.84
C GLY A 103 -0.81 -13.95 -5.38
N VAL A 104 -2.08 -14.30 -5.14
CA VAL A 104 -2.67 -15.65 -5.37
C VAL A 104 -3.06 -15.95 -6.80
N GLY A 105 -3.00 -14.99 -7.70
CA GLY A 105 -3.59 -15.11 -9.05
C GLY A 105 -2.61 -14.87 -10.19
N LYS A 106 -1.31 -15.15 -10.02
CA LYS A 106 -0.31 -14.99 -11.08
C LYS A 106 -0.66 -15.85 -12.32
N THR A 107 -0.86 -15.20 -13.46
CA THR A 107 -1.09 -15.87 -14.74
C THR A 107 0.21 -16.35 -15.37
N ARG A 108 0.10 -17.21 -16.41
CA ARG A 108 1.29 -17.62 -17.18
C ARG A 108 2.02 -16.43 -17.80
N ASP A 109 1.27 -15.45 -18.29
CA ASP A 109 1.85 -14.25 -18.92
C ASP A 109 2.51 -13.32 -17.90
N ASP A 110 1.94 -13.22 -16.69
CA ASP A 110 2.57 -12.50 -15.58
C ASP A 110 3.91 -13.15 -15.21
N MET A 111 3.93 -14.48 -15.03
CA MET A 111 5.13 -15.25 -14.71
C MET A 111 6.19 -15.12 -15.78
N ARG A 112 5.80 -15.29 -17.07
CA ARG A 112 6.69 -15.13 -18.21
C ARG A 112 7.36 -13.77 -18.23
N ARG A 113 6.56 -12.70 -18.13
CA ARG A 113 7.08 -11.33 -18.16
C ARG A 113 8.02 -11.04 -16.99
N ALA A 114 7.69 -11.53 -15.81
CA ALA A 114 8.54 -11.37 -14.63
C ALA A 114 9.88 -12.12 -14.76
N LEU A 115 9.87 -13.33 -15.31
CA LEU A 115 11.10 -14.09 -15.61
C LEU A 115 11.94 -13.42 -16.68
N GLU A 116 11.33 -12.88 -17.74
CA GLU A 116 12.03 -12.18 -18.83
C GLU A 116 12.78 -10.94 -18.33
N VAL A 117 12.24 -10.20 -17.37
CA VAL A 117 12.91 -9.02 -16.81
C VAL A 117 13.82 -9.34 -15.62
N GLY A 118 13.79 -10.58 -15.11
CA GLY A 118 14.65 -11.04 -14.03
C GLY A 118 14.27 -10.48 -12.66
N VAL A 119 13.01 -10.70 -12.21
CA VAL A 119 12.59 -10.32 -10.85
C VAL A 119 13.39 -11.09 -9.80
N HIS A 120 13.49 -10.51 -8.59
CA HIS A 120 14.23 -11.08 -7.47
C HIS A 120 13.70 -12.46 -7.08
N CYS A 121 12.39 -12.57 -6.85
CA CYS A 121 11.74 -13.86 -6.59
C CYS A 121 10.22 -13.80 -6.79
N PHE A 122 9.63 -15.00 -6.83
CA PHE A 122 8.19 -15.22 -6.76
C PHE A 122 7.85 -15.71 -5.36
N ASN A 123 6.97 -14.99 -4.66
CA ASN A 123 6.32 -15.44 -3.43
C ASN A 123 5.15 -16.34 -3.84
N VAL A 124 5.37 -17.65 -3.83
CA VAL A 124 4.43 -18.67 -4.32
C VAL A 124 3.41 -19.00 -3.24
N GLU A 125 2.14 -19.03 -3.62
CA GLU A 125 1.02 -19.13 -2.69
C GLU A 125 0.35 -20.52 -2.65
N SER A 126 0.70 -21.40 -3.59
CA SER A 126 0.15 -22.78 -3.66
C SER A 126 1.03 -23.74 -4.46
N GLY A 127 0.80 -25.06 -4.28
CA GLY A 127 1.48 -26.10 -5.06
C GLY A 127 1.14 -26.03 -6.54
N GLU A 128 -0.10 -25.69 -6.90
CA GLU A 128 -0.53 -25.52 -8.30
C GLU A 128 0.17 -24.36 -8.99
N GLU A 129 0.40 -23.25 -8.25
CA GLU A 129 1.17 -22.14 -8.74
C GLU A 129 2.62 -22.53 -8.95
N LEU A 130 3.22 -23.27 -8.02
CA LEU A 130 4.58 -23.78 -8.11
C LEU A 130 4.79 -24.61 -9.40
N GLU A 131 3.90 -25.57 -9.66
CA GLU A 131 3.94 -26.41 -10.87
C GLU A 131 3.74 -25.59 -12.15
N ARG A 132 2.92 -24.54 -12.12
CA ARG A 132 2.75 -23.62 -13.25
C ARG A 132 4.03 -22.85 -13.52
N LEU A 133 4.66 -22.32 -12.47
CA LEU A 133 5.91 -21.55 -12.59
C LEU A 133 7.04 -22.42 -13.14
N GLN A 134 7.17 -23.67 -12.68
CA GLN A 134 8.09 -24.66 -13.23
C GLN A 134 7.94 -24.80 -14.75
N ARG A 135 6.69 -24.96 -15.23
CA ARG A 135 6.42 -25.11 -16.68
C ARG A 135 6.81 -23.86 -17.46
N VAL A 136 6.48 -22.66 -16.94
CA VAL A 136 6.81 -21.40 -17.61
C VAL A 136 8.34 -21.17 -17.64
N ALA A 137 9.04 -21.47 -16.54
CA ALA A 137 10.48 -21.36 -16.46
C ALA A 137 11.17 -22.36 -17.41
N ALA A 138 10.66 -23.59 -17.52
CA ALA A 138 11.14 -24.60 -18.45
C ALA A 138 11.00 -24.16 -19.92
N GLU A 139 9.86 -23.57 -20.30
CA GLU A 139 9.62 -23.03 -21.64
C GLU A 139 10.61 -21.92 -22.01
N LEU A 140 11.06 -21.14 -21.03
CA LEU A 140 12.05 -20.08 -21.20
C LEU A 140 13.50 -20.57 -21.06
N GLY A 141 13.72 -21.80 -20.60
CA GLY A 141 15.05 -22.36 -20.37
C GLY A 141 15.79 -21.68 -19.20
N VAL A 142 15.06 -21.15 -18.22
CA VAL A 142 15.63 -20.46 -17.05
C VAL A 142 15.27 -21.17 -15.74
N LYS A 143 15.88 -20.75 -14.63
CA LYS A 143 15.45 -21.10 -13.28
C LYS A 143 14.69 -19.94 -12.66
N ALA A 144 13.50 -20.21 -12.13
CA ALA A 144 12.71 -19.22 -11.39
C ALA A 144 13.13 -19.22 -9.92
N PRO A 145 13.57 -18.08 -9.36
CA PRO A 145 13.82 -17.96 -7.92
C PRO A 145 12.49 -17.92 -7.17
N VAL A 146 12.32 -18.80 -6.18
CA VAL A 146 11.07 -18.95 -5.44
C VAL A 146 11.26 -18.80 -3.93
N SER A 147 10.31 -18.15 -3.31
CA SER A 147 10.03 -18.12 -1.90
C SER A 147 8.61 -18.64 -1.71
N LEU A 148 8.36 -19.53 -0.75
CA LEU A 148 6.99 -19.93 -0.47
C LEU A 148 6.38 -18.98 0.56
N ARG A 149 5.19 -18.47 0.27
CA ARG A 149 4.42 -17.73 1.24
C ARG A 149 3.74 -18.70 2.20
N VAL A 150 4.25 -18.71 3.42
CA VAL A 150 3.80 -19.58 4.48
C VAL A 150 2.85 -18.82 5.39
N ASN A 151 1.69 -19.41 5.65
CA ASN A 151 0.75 -18.91 6.64
C ASN A 151 1.16 -19.47 8.01
N PRO A 152 1.69 -18.64 8.93
CA PRO A 152 2.18 -19.11 10.21
C PRO A 152 1.08 -19.41 11.24
N ASP A 153 -0.20 -19.21 10.90
CA ASP A 153 -1.36 -19.38 11.80
C ASP A 153 -1.24 -18.53 13.07
N VAL A 154 -0.97 -17.24 12.88
CA VAL A 154 -0.88 -16.23 13.95
C VAL A 154 -2.07 -15.30 13.86
N ASP A 155 -2.77 -15.07 14.98
CA ASP A 155 -3.84 -14.08 15.04
C ASP A 155 -3.24 -12.66 15.13
N ALA A 156 -3.33 -11.94 14.05
CA ALA A 156 -2.88 -10.55 13.95
C ALA A 156 -3.78 -9.55 14.71
N GLN A 157 -4.90 -9.98 15.28
CA GLN A 157 -5.90 -9.15 15.97
C GLN A 157 -6.35 -7.95 15.13
N THR A 158 -6.43 -8.13 13.82
CA THR A 158 -6.83 -7.11 12.85
C THR A 158 -8.27 -7.36 12.38
N PRO A 159 -8.97 -6.33 11.82
CA PRO A 159 -10.28 -6.56 11.22
C PRO A 159 -10.27 -7.70 10.21
N PRO A 160 -11.33 -8.53 10.14
CA PRO A 160 -11.39 -9.73 9.29
C PRO A 160 -11.05 -9.49 7.82
N TYR A 161 -11.36 -8.30 7.30
CA TYR A 161 -11.15 -7.93 5.88
C TYR A 161 -9.66 -7.76 5.50
N ILE A 162 -8.76 -7.57 6.47
CA ILE A 162 -7.33 -7.30 6.26
C ILE A 162 -6.42 -8.27 7.02
N SER A 163 -6.99 -9.28 7.68
CA SER A 163 -6.28 -10.42 8.26
C SER A 163 -5.91 -11.40 7.15
N THR A 164 -4.66 -11.84 7.07
CA THR A 164 -4.16 -12.79 6.07
C THR A 164 -3.41 -13.98 6.68
N GLY A 165 -3.24 -14.01 8.00
CA GLY A 165 -2.45 -15.00 8.73
C GLY A 165 -3.22 -16.21 9.27
N LEU A 166 -4.54 -16.34 9.02
CA LEU A 166 -5.35 -17.45 9.53
C LEU A 166 -5.55 -18.54 8.46
N LYS A 167 -5.73 -19.78 8.90
CA LYS A 167 -5.87 -20.98 8.03
C LYS A 167 -7.01 -20.91 7.00
N GLU A 168 -8.06 -20.14 7.27
CA GLU A 168 -9.22 -20.01 6.38
C GLU A 168 -9.03 -18.97 5.26
N ASN A 169 -7.90 -18.28 5.21
CA ASN A 169 -7.63 -17.29 4.20
C ASN A 169 -7.15 -17.92 2.89
N LYS A 170 -7.47 -17.26 1.77
CA LYS A 170 -7.02 -17.69 0.43
C LYS A 170 -5.52 -17.56 0.21
N PHE A 171 -4.78 -16.98 1.15
CA PHE A 171 -3.37 -16.63 1.02
C PHE A 171 -2.46 -17.65 1.67
N GLY A 172 -1.37 -17.98 0.96
CA GLY A 172 -0.26 -18.75 1.51
C GLY A 172 -0.56 -20.24 1.69
N ILE A 173 0.51 -20.95 2.00
CA ILE A 173 0.52 -22.40 2.31
C ILE A 173 0.55 -22.54 3.82
N ALA A 174 -0.27 -23.42 4.39
CA ALA A 174 -0.27 -23.67 5.82
C ALA A 174 1.12 -24.15 6.29
N ILE A 175 1.57 -23.66 7.45
CA ILE A 175 2.93 -23.97 7.95
C ILE A 175 3.15 -25.48 8.10
N ASP A 176 2.09 -26.23 8.42
CA ASP A 176 2.15 -27.69 8.58
C ASP A 176 2.35 -28.42 7.23
N GLU A 177 1.97 -27.80 6.11
CA GLU A 177 2.10 -28.33 4.74
C GLU A 177 3.37 -27.81 4.04
N ALA A 178 3.97 -26.74 4.55
CA ALA A 178 5.06 -26.03 3.89
C ALA A 178 6.26 -26.93 3.59
N GLU A 179 6.64 -27.82 4.51
CA GLU A 179 7.79 -28.71 4.31
C GLU A 179 7.61 -29.66 3.12
N ALA A 180 6.40 -30.16 2.90
CA ALA A 180 6.11 -31.03 1.73
C ALA A 180 6.21 -30.24 0.41
N VAL A 181 5.70 -29.00 0.39
CA VAL A 181 5.78 -28.14 -0.80
C VAL A 181 7.21 -27.71 -1.08
N TYR A 182 8.02 -27.42 -0.04
CA TYR A 182 9.47 -27.16 -0.21
C TYR A 182 10.23 -28.38 -0.74
N ALA A 183 9.94 -29.58 -0.26
CA ALA A 183 10.52 -30.80 -0.78
C ALA A 183 10.18 -30.97 -2.26
N ARG A 184 8.93 -30.72 -2.64
CA ARG A 184 8.51 -30.75 -4.04
C ARG A 184 9.22 -29.66 -4.87
N ALA A 185 9.34 -28.43 -4.37
CA ALA A 185 10.04 -27.35 -5.07
C ALA A 185 11.52 -27.71 -5.35
N ALA A 186 12.19 -28.39 -4.40
CA ALA A 186 13.57 -28.80 -4.55
C ALA A 186 13.78 -29.91 -5.60
N GLU A 187 12.74 -30.67 -5.97
CA GLU A 187 12.76 -31.68 -7.02
C GLU A 187 12.56 -31.08 -8.44
N LEU A 188 12.11 -29.82 -8.54
CA LEU A 188 11.75 -29.19 -9.80
C LEU A 188 12.96 -28.47 -10.42
N ASP A 189 13.45 -28.97 -11.55
CA ASP A 189 14.73 -28.58 -12.17
C ASP A 189 14.82 -27.10 -12.57
N HIS A 190 13.66 -26.46 -12.87
CA HIS A 190 13.57 -25.07 -13.30
C HIS A 190 13.12 -24.11 -12.17
N LEU A 191 13.19 -24.58 -10.92
CA LEU A 191 12.99 -23.73 -9.75
C LEU A 191 14.27 -23.65 -8.91
N GLU A 192 14.44 -22.54 -8.24
CA GLU A 192 15.49 -22.32 -7.25
C GLU A 192 14.86 -21.81 -5.95
N VAL A 193 14.83 -22.66 -4.94
CA VAL A 193 14.35 -22.26 -3.60
C VAL A 193 15.37 -21.30 -2.99
N ILE A 194 14.94 -20.07 -2.71
CA ILE A 194 15.82 -19.03 -2.14
C ILE A 194 15.33 -18.47 -0.82
N GLY A 195 14.03 -18.53 -0.53
CA GLY A 195 13.47 -17.83 0.63
C GLY A 195 12.23 -18.47 1.22
N VAL A 196 11.77 -17.87 2.31
CA VAL A 196 10.44 -18.05 2.90
C VAL A 196 9.82 -16.68 3.09
N ASP A 197 8.53 -16.55 2.77
CA ASP A 197 7.73 -15.35 2.91
C ASP A 197 6.58 -15.57 3.89
N CYS A 198 6.20 -14.52 4.60
CA CYS A 198 4.92 -14.45 5.28
C CYS A 198 4.34 -13.03 5.26
N HIS A 199 3.01 -12.96 5.30
CA HIS A 199 2.30 -11.70 5.51
C HIS A 199 1.07 -11.98 6.37
N ILE A 200 1.08 -11.51 7.61
CA ILE A 200 0.07 -11.89 8.62
C ILE A 200 -1.14 -10.96 8.69
N GLY A 201 -1.07 -9.80 8.04
CA GLY A 201 -2.17 -8.85 8.04
C GLY A 201 -1.76 -7.42 7.73
N SER A 202 -2.68 -6.49 7.89
CA SER A 202 -2.47 -5.07 7.63
C SER A 202 -2.98 -4.23 8.79
N GLN A 203 -2.36 -3.07 9.04
CA GLN A 203 -2.69 -2.16 10.15
C GLN A 203 -2.45 -2.80 11.53
N LEU A 204 -1.36 -3.55 11.68
CA LEU A 204 -0.95 -4.10 12.97
C LEU A 204 -0.33 -2.98 13.84
N THR A 205 -0.80 -2.86 15.06
CA THR A 205 -0.38 -1.83 16.02
C THR A 205 0.41 -2.39 17.20
N GLN A 206 0.67 -3.71 17.21
CA GLN A 206 1.43 -4.43 18.23
C GLN A 206 2.60 -5.18 17.58
N LEU A 207 3.69 -5.39 18.32
CA LEU A 207 4.87 -6.12 17.84
C LEU A 207 4.73 -7.64 17.96
N GLU A 208 4.01 -8.10 18.98
CA GLU A 208 3.92 -9.51 19.36
C GLU A 208 3.51 -10.42 18.19
N PRO A 209 2.47 -10.12 17.37
CA PRO A 209 2.13 -10.99 16.26
C PRO A 209 3.25 -11.16 15.22
N PHE A 210 4.03 -10.09 14.98
CA PHE A 210 5.18 -10.18 14.07
C PHE A 210 6.29 -11.08 14.64
N LEU A 211 6.55 -10.98 15.95
CA LEU A 211 7.56 -11.78 16.61
C LEU A 211 7.17 -13.26 16.69
N ASP A 212 5.90 -13.55 16.96
CA ASP A 212 5.36 -14.91 16.94
C ASP A 212 5.46 -15.55 15.55
N ALA A 213 5.12 -14.79 14.51
CA ALA A 213 5.28 -15.23 13.12
C ALA A 213 6.75 -15.52 12.79
N LEU A 214 7.66 -14.61 13.17
CA LEU A 214 9.10 -14.80 12.99
C LEU A 214 9.60 -16.09 13.65
N GLU A 215 9.25 -16.35 14.88
CA GLU A 215 9.70 -17.56 15.62
C GLU A 215 9.22 -18.84 14.93
N ARG A 216 7.98 -18.88 14.45
CA ARG A 216 7.44 -20.02 13.70
C ARG A 216 8.19 -20.24 12.39
N LEU A 217 8.49 -19.15 11.66
CA LEU A 217 9.25 -19.23 10.40
C LEU A 217 10.69 -19.65 10.64
N LEU A 218 11.37 -19.15 11.67
CA LEU A 218 12.72 -19.60 12.01
C LEU A 218 12.75 -21.09 12.34
N GLY A 219 11.75 -21.60 13.06
CA GLY A 219 11.60 -23.03 13.28
C GLY A 219 11.40 -23.83 11.99
N LEU A 220 10.67 -23.30 11.00
CA LEU A 220 10.54 -23.92 9.67
C LEU A 220 11.87 -23.90 8.94
N VAL A 221 12.60 -22.78 8.94
CA VAL A 221 13.93 -22.66 8.31
C VAL A 221 14.90 -23.70 8.86
N ASP A 222 14.91 -23.91 10.18
CA ASP A 222 15.78 -24.93 10.83
C ASP A 222 15.41 -26.37 10.40
N ARG A 223 14.11 -26.69 10.27
CA ARG A 223 13.66 -28.00 9.79
C ARG A 223 14.00 -28.23 8.31
N LEU A 224 13.88 -27.18 7.47
CA LEU A 224 14.25 -27.23 6.05
C LEU A 224 15.77 -27.45 5.90
N ALA A 225 16.58 -26.75 6.68
CA ALA A 225 18.03 -26.93 6.71
C ALA A 225 18.42 -28.38 7.07
N GLY A 226 17.71 -28.99 8.04
CA GLY A 226 17.87 -30.40 8.40
C GLY A 226 17.57 -31.39 7.26
N LYS A 227 16.80 -30.96 6.25
CA LYS A 227 16.49 -31.71 5.02
C LYS A 227 17.38 -31.33 3.82
N GLY A 228 18.38 -30.48 4.02
CA GLY A 228 19.26 -30.00 2.96
C GLY A 228 18.69 -28.90 2.07
N ILE A 229 17.56 -28.28 2.48
CA ILE A 229 16.95 -27.16 1.77
C ILE A 229 17.41 -25.85 2.44
N GLY A 230 18.34 -25.13 1.77
CA GLY A 230 18.91 -23.88 2.29
C GLY A 230 18.02 -22.68 1.96
N ILE A 231 17.65 -21.93 2.99
CA ILE A 231 16.93 -20.64 2.88
C ILE A 231 17.94 -19.51 3.02
N ARG A 232 17.96 -18.59 2.05
CA ARG A 232 18.89 -17.44 2.00
C ARG A 232 18.22 -16.13 2.41
N HIS A 233 16.91 -15.97 2.17
CA HIS A 233 16.18 -14.80 2.63
C HIS A 233 14.92 -15.15 3.41
N LEU A 234 14.58 -14.26 4.33
CA LEU A 234 13.38 -14.30 5.14
C LEU A 234 12.59 -13.03 4.85
N ASP A 235 11.45 -13.18 4.16
CA ASP A 235 10.53 -12.10 3.90
C ASP A 235 9.45 -12.07 5.00
N LEU A 236 9.37 -10.95 5.70
CA LEU A 236 8.42 -10.74 6.79
C LEU A 236 7.19 -9.94 6.33
N GLY A 237 7.10 -9.69 5.02
CA GLY A 237 5.99 -8.96 4.43
C GLY A 237 5.90 -7.52 4.89
N GLY A 238 4.69 -6.99 4.83
CA GLY A 238 4.35 -5.69 5.37
C GLY A 238 3.50 -5.80 6.64
N GLY A 239 2.53 -4.90 6.75
CA GLY A 239 1.51 -4.98 7.80
C GLY A 239 1.63 -3.95 8.90
N LEU A 240 2.81 -3.33 9.09
CA LEU A 240 2.98 -2.28 10.10
C LEU A 240 1.97 -1.16 9.89
N GLY A 241 1.22 -0.86 10.97
CA GLY A 241 0.14 0.12 10.97
C GLY A 241 0.63 1.57 10.98
N VAL A 242 -0.32 2.48 10.78
CA VAL A 242 -0.12 3.92 10.92
C VAL A 242 -1.19 4.50 11.84
N ARG A 243 -0.95 5.71 12.31
CA ARG A 243 -1.95 6.46 13.07
C ARG A 243 -2.96 7.09 12.11
N TYR A 244 -4.23 6.72 12.26
CA TYR A 244 -5.36 7.39 11.62
C TYR A 244 -6.08 8.32 12.59
N ARG A 245 -6.27 7.92 13.84
CA ARG A 245 -6.96 8.65 14.89
C ARG A 245 -6.12 8.74 16.16
N ASP A 246 -6.10 7.70 16.95
CA ASP A 246 -5.48 7.60 18.27
C ASP A 246 -4.59 6.36 18.44
N GLU A 247 -4.45 5.57 17.37
CA GLU A 247 -3.56 4.42 17.37
C GLU A 247 -2.11 4.83 17.62
N GLN A 248 -1.34 3.96 18.27
CA GLN A 248 0.08 4.15 18.54
C GLN A 248 0.88 2.94 18.00
N PRO A 249 0.96 2.79 16.67
CA PRO A 249 1.74 1.70 16.10
C PRO A 249 3.23 1.86 16.42
N PRO A 250 3.97 0.75 16.50
CA PRO A 250 5.42 0.78 16.64
C PRO A 250 6.07 1.57 15.50
N LEU A 251 7.16 2.25 15.80
CA LEU A 251 7.99 2.85 14.75
C LEU A 251 8.73 1.75 13.97
N ALA A 252 9.03 1.98 12.70
CA ALA A 252 9.77 1.02 11.87
C ALA A 252 11.10 0.62 12.50
N GLY A 253 11.83 1.55 13.11
CA GLY A 253 13.08 1.28 13.80
C GLY A 253 12.93 0.35 15.01
N ASP A 254 11.85 0.49 15.80
CA ASP A 254 11.59 -0.37 16.96
C ASP A 254 11.18 -1.77 16.51
N TYR A 255 10.35 -1.86 15.47
CA TYR A 255 9.95 -3.12 14.85
C TYR A 255 11.18 -3.90 14.36
N ILE A 256 12.04 -3.26 13.56
CA ILE A 256 13.24 -3.91 13.03
C ILE A 256 14.24 -4.30 14.12
N ARG A 257 14.39 -3.48 15.17
CA ARG A 257 15.23 -3.83 16.31
C ARG A 257 14.75 -5.12 17.00
N ALA A 258 13.44 -5.22 17.25
CA ALA A 258 12.85 -6.41 17.85
C ALA A 258 13.03 -7.68 17.00
N ILE A 259 12.93 -7.55 15.66
CA ILE A 259 13.21 -8.63 14.71
C ILE A 259 14.69 -9.04 14.79
N ARG A 260 15.63 -8.08 14.75
CA ARG A 260 17.07 -8.36 14.79
C ARG A 260 17.51 -9.12 16.06
N GLU A 261 16.94 -8.77 17.19
CA GLU A 261 17.20 -9.45 18.46
C GLU A 261 16.82 -10.95 18.43
N ARG A 262 15.79 -11.32 17.63
CA ARG A 262 15.31 -12.69 17.50
C ARG A 262 16.04 -13.53 16.44
N LEU A 263 16.83 -12.92 15.57
CA LEU A 263 17.59 -13.65 14.53
C LEU A 263 18.75 -14.48 15.09
N HIS A 264 19.19 -14.21 16.30
CA HIS A 264 20.25 -14.96 16.99
C HIS A 264 21.52 -15.17 16.14
N GLY A 265 21.91 -14.17 15.33
CA GLY A 265 23.11 -14.21 14.50
C GLY A 265 23.01 -15.08 13.25
N ARG A 266 21.80 -15.50 12.83
CA ARG A 266 21.59 -16.20 11.55
C ARG A 266 21.98 -15.32 10.38
N ASP A 267 22.65 -15.92 9.40
CA ASP A 267 23.01 -15.27 8.14
C ASP A 267 21.86 -15.37 7.14
N LEU A 268 20.89 -14.46 7.27
CA LEU A 268 19.72 -14.36 6.40
C LEU A 268 19.59 -12.94 5.89
N THR A 269 19.28 -12.79 4.61
CA THR A 269 18.82 -11.51 4.05
C THR A 269 17.39 -11.25 4.51
N LEU A 270 17.15 -10.12 5.18
CA LEU A 270 15.81 -9.73 5.57
C LEU A 270 15.11 -8.97 4.43
N VAL A 271 13.90 -9.39 4.11
CA VAL A 271 13.02 -8.69 3.17
C VAL A 271 11.81 -8.16 3.93
N PHE A 272 11.40 -6.93 3.62
CA PHE A 272 10.21 -6.28 4.17
C PHE A 272 9.39 -5.66 3.03
N GLU A 273 8.07 -5.72 3.13
CA GLU A 273 7.14 -5.22 2.13
C GLU A 273 6.24 -4.06 2.66
N PRO A 274 6.82 -2.98 3.19
CA PRO A 274 6.01 -1.88 3.71
C PRO A 274 5.29 -1.15 2.57
N GLY A 275 4.00 -0.93 2.74
CA GLY A 275 3.20 -0.08 1.84
C GLY A 275 2.58 1.06 2.62
N ARG A 276 1.56 0.74 3.43
CA ARG A 276 0.82 1.70 4.25
C ARG A 276 1.73 2.57 5.10
N SER A 277 2.67 2.00 5.81
CA SER A 277 3.57 2.73 6.73
C SER A 277 4.48 3.74 6.02
N ILE A 278 4.71 3.59 4.72
CA ILE A 278 5.49 4.56 3.93
C ILE A 278 4.60 5.70 3.42
N VAL A 279 3.42 5.40 2.85
CA VAL A 279 2.70 6.42 2.07
C VAL A 279 1.38 6.89 2.67
N ALA A 280 0.77 6.21 3.66
CA ALA A 280 -0.56 6.60 4.15
C ALA A 280 -0.59 8.04 4.66
N ASN A 281 0.27 8.36 5.63
CA ASN A 281 0.33 9.70 6.24
C ASN A 281 1.09 10.71 5.37
N ALA A 282 1.72 10.24 4.28
CA ALA A 282 2.35 11.08 3.27
C ALA A 282 1.34 11.75 2.32
N GLY A 283 0.05 11.40 2.39
CA GLY A 283 -0.93 11.92 1.45
C GLY A 283 -2.22 12.40 2.09
N VAL A 284 -2.83 13.40 1.45
CA VAL A 284 -4.17 13.93 1.75
C VAL A 284 -5.01 13.95 0.47
N LEU A 285 -6.33 13.84 0.63
CA LEU A 285 -7.29 14.16 -0.41
C LEU A 285 -7.85 15.56 -0.14
N LEU A 286 -7.55 16.49 -1.02
CA LEU A 286 -8.04 17.87 -0.97
C LEU A 286 -9.41 17.94 -1.67
N THR A 287 -10.40 18.53 -1.00
CA THR A 287 -11.78 18.64 -1.48
C THR A 287 -12.38 19.98 -1.10
N ARG A 288 -13.46 20.37 -1.77
CA ARG A 288 -14.17 21.64 -1.57
C ARG A 288 -15.58 21.37 -1.08
N VAL A 289 -16.03 22.18 -0.13
CA VAL A 289 -17.44 22.22 0.31
C VAL A 289 -18.27 22.90 -0.78
N GLU A 290 -19.19 22.15 -1.38
CA GLU A 290 -20.14 22.65 -2.37
C GLU A 290 -21.38 23.24 -1.71
N TYR A 291 -21.94 22.50 -0.74
CA TYR A 291 -23.17 22.89 -0.03
C TYR A 291 -23.12 22.46 1.44
N LEU A 292 -23.78 23.24 2.30
CA LEU A 292 -24.12 22.84 3.66
C LEU A 292 -25.63 22.58 3.73
N LYS A 293 -26.02 21.38 4.14
CA LYS A 293 -27.41 20.97 4.31
C LYS A 293 -27.70 20.74 5.77
N HIS A 294 -28.55 21.57 6.35
CA HIS A 294 -29.00 21.45 7.75
C HIS A 294 -30.38 20.82 7.78
N THR A 295 -30.55 19.80 8.64
CA THR A 295 -31.83 19.14 8.87
C THR A 295 -32.14 19.08 10.39
N GLU A 296 -33.35 18.69 10.76
CA GLU A 296 -33.72 18.51 12.15
C GLU A 296 -32.91 17.44 12.88
N HIS A 297 -32.36 16.46 12.15
CA HIS A 297 -31.71 15.28 12.72
C HIS A 297 -30.18 15.26 12.50
N LYS A 298 -29.70 15.86 11.42
CA LYS A 298 -28.30 15.76 11.04
C LYS A 298 -27.89 16.88 10.07
N ASP A 299 -26.66 17.37 10.22
CA ASP A 299 -26.07 18.32 9.29
C ASP A 299 -25.10 17.59 8.32
N PHE A 300 -25.13 17.98 7.07
CA PHE A 300 -24.28 17.45 6.01
C PHE A 300 -23.41 18.55 5.40
N ALA A 301 -22.13 18.26 5.25
CA ALA A 301 -21.24 19.01 4.36
C ALA A 301 -21.06 18.19 3.08
N ILE A 302 -21.68 18.68 2.00
CA ILE A 302 -21.59 18.06 0.67
C ILE A 302 -20.35 18.62 0.00
N VAL A 303 -19.43 17.73 -0.37
CA VAL A 303 -18.15 18.06 -0.98
C VAL A 303 -18.04 17.51 -2.40
N ASP A 304 -17.06 17.99 -3.17
CA ASP A 304 -16.83 17.54 -4.55
C ASP A 304 -16.08 16.19 -4.64
N ALA A 305 -15.39 15.76 -3.59
CA ALA A 305 -14.86 14.39 -3.49
C ALA A 305 -15.95 13.40 -3.03
N ALA A 306 -15.80 12.13 -3.38
CA ALA A 306 -16.78 11.09 -3.08
C ALA A 306 -16.14 9.72 -2.81
N MET A 307 -16.99 8.72 -2.55
CA MET A 307 -16.55 7.34 -2.39
C MET A 307 -15.81 6.78 -3.62
N ASN A 308 -16.08 7.32 -4.81
CA ASN A 308 -15.34 6.94 -6.02
C ASN A 308 -13.90 7.44 -6.01
N ASP A 309 -13.60 8.52 -5.27
CA ASP A 309 -12.24 9.03 -5.09
C ASP A 309 -11.54 8.34 -3.92
N LEU A 310 -12.23 8.13 -2.78
CA LEU A 310 -11.72 7.53 -1.56
C LEU A 310 -12.74 6.56 -0.95
N ILE A 311 -12.65 5.30 -1.35
CA ILE A 311 -13.65 4.25 -1.00
C ILE A 311 -13.55 3.76 0.45
N ARG A 312 -12.40 3.92 1.13
CA ARG A 312 -12.13 3.32 2.42
C ARG A 312 -13.16 3.62 3.53
N PRO A 313 -13.66 4.86 3.69
CA PRO A 313 -14.72 5.13 4.66
C PRO A 313 -16.01 4.34 4.38
N ALA A 314 -16.45 4.29 3.13
CA ALA A 314 -17.65 3.58 2.72
C ALA A 314 -17.49 2.05 2.81
N LEU A 315 -16.36 1.50 2.34
CA LEU A 315 -16.12 0.06 2.25
C LEU A 315 -15.75 -0.58 3.60
N TYR A 316 -14.92 0.10 4.40
CA TYR A 316 -14.34 -0.43 5.62
C TYR A 316 -14.79 0.30 6.88
N GLN A 317 -15.66 1.31 6.76
CA GLN A 317 -15.97 2.26 7.84
C GLN A 317 -14.69 2.89 8.45
N ALA A 318 -13.66 3.04 7.60
CA ALA A 318 -12.37 3.53 8.03
C ALA A 318 -12.47 4.99 8.52
N TRP A 319 -11.91 5.24 9.70
CA TRP A 319 -11.75 6.60 10.16
C TRP A 319 -10.73 7.34 9.30
N MET A 320 -11.12 8.55 8.84
CA MET A 320 -10.23 9.50 8.19
C MET A 320 -10.38 10.84 8.92
N ASP A 321 -9.27 11.43 9.33
CA ASP A 321 -9.28 12.77 9.89
C ASP A 321 -9.58 13.80 8.80
N VAL A 322 -10.33 14.85 9.15
CA VAL A 322 -10.72 15.93 8.24
C VAL A 322 -10.34 17.26 8.85
N GLN A 323 -9.56 18.03 8.15
CA GLN A 323 -9.06 19.33 8.59
C GLN A 323 -9.46 20.40 7.57
N ALA A 324 -9.95 21.56 8.08
CA ALA A 324 -10.13 22.72 7.24
C ALA A 324 -8.76 23.27 6.79
N VAL A 325 -8.60 23.56 5.49
CA VAL A 325 -7.34 24.16 5.00
C VAL A 325 -7.11 25.52 5.63
N ARG A 326 -8.17 26.30 5.81
CA ARG A 326 -8.20 27.55 6.59
C ARG A 326 -9.30 27.46 7.65
N PRO A 327 -8.96 27.14 8.91
CA PRO A 327 -9.94 27.10 9.99
C PRO A 327 -10.65 28.44 10.19
N ARG A 328 -11.96 28.38 10.44
CA ARG A 328 -12.77 29.57 10.73
C ARG A 328 -12.85 29.81 12.24
N ASP A 329 -12.82 31.06 12.63
CA ASP A 329 -13.14 31.48 13.99
C ASP A 329 -14.69 31.59 14.14
N ALA A 330 -15.33 30.42 14.24
CA ALA A 330 -16.77 30.28 14.39
C ALA A 330 -17.10 29.02 15.19
N ALA A 331 -18.28 28.99 15.81
CA ALA A 331 -18.74 27.81 16.54
C ALA A 331 -18.85 26.59 15.60
N PRO A 332 -18.22 25.44 15.91
CA PRO A 332 -18.31 24.25 15.09
C PRO A 332 -19.71 23.65 15.14
N ARG A 333 -20.09 22.98 14.06
CA ARG A 333 -21.26 22.10 14.00
C ARG A 333 -20.81 20.70 13.66
N ARG A 334 -21.63 19.72 14.01
CA ARG A 334 -21.35 18.30 13.72
C ARG A 334 -21.87 17.92 12.36
N TYR A 335 -20.98 17.62 11.43
CA TYR A 335 -21.28 17.24 10.05
C TYR A 335 -20.94 15.79 9.73
N ASP A 336 -21.78 15.16 8.88
CA ASP A 336 -21.31 14.10 8.01
C ASP A 336 -20.78 14.72 6.72
N LEU A 337 -19.57 14.33 6.34
CA LEU A 337 -18.92 14.73 5.09
C LEU A 337 -19.31 13.73 4.00
N VAL A 338 -20.10 14.17 3.03
CA VAL A 338 -20.70 13.32 1.99
C VAL A 338 -20.37 13.84 0.60
N GLY A 339 -20.25 12.93 -0.37
CA GLY A 339 -20.02 13.27 -1.75
C GLY A 339 -21.30 13.33 -2.59
N PRO A 340 -21.16 13.55 -3.93
CA PRO A 340 -22.27 13.64 -4.87
C PRO A 340 -22.70 12.29 -5.48
N ILE A 341 -22.14 11.16 -5.05
CA ILE A 341 -22.52 9.84 -5.59
C ILE A 341 -23.94 9.48 -5.15
N CYS A 342 -24.71 8.89 -6.05
CA CYS A 342 -26.11 8.52 -5.81
C CYS A 342 -26.25 7.24 -4.98
N GLU A 343 -25.59 7.23 -3.81
CA GLU A 343 -25.54 6.12 -2.85
C GLU A 343 -25.62 6.66 -1.43
N THR A 344 -26.44 6.05 -0.57
CA THR A 344 -26.48 6.38 0.86
C THR A 344 -25.13 6.12 1.56
N GLY A 345 -24.34 5.20 1.00
CA GLY A 345 -23.00 4.85 1.47
C GLY A 345 -21.92 5.86 1.11
N ASP A 346 -22.23 6.91 0.34
CA ASP A 346 -21.25 7.91 -0.09
C ASP A 346 -20.95 8.91 1.03
N PHE A 347 -20.03 8.53 1.89
CA PHE A 347 -19.47 9.41 2.92
C PHE A 347 -17.95 9.27 3.00
N LEU A 348 -17.28 10.39 3.28
CA LEU A 348 -15.84 10.45 3.54
C LEU A 348 -15.54 10.47 5.04
N ALA A 349 -16.45 11.03 5.84
CA ALA A 349 -16.35 11.06 7.30
C ALA A 349 -17.73 11.25 7.93
N LYS A 350 -17.92 10.78 9.15
CA LYS A 350 -19.15 10.95 9.94
C LYS A 350 -18.82 11.61 11.27
N ASP A 351 -19.75 12.45 11.75
CA ASP A 351 -19.67 13.08 13.05
C ASP A 351 -18.38 13.91 13.26
N ARG A 352 -18.12 14.86 12.35
CA ARG A 352 -16.99 15.79 12.45
C ARG A 352 -17.46 17.15 12.96
N ASP A 353 -16.86 17.64 14.04
CA ASP A 353 -17.10 18.98 14.58
C ASP A 353 -16.23 19.98 13.81
N LEU A 354 -16.84 20.73 12.88
CA LEU A 354 -16.18 21.65 11.95
C LEU A 354 -16.94 22.98 11.86
N ALA A 355 -16.21 24.09 11.72
CA ALA A 355 -16.76 25.38 11.36
C ALA A 355 -16.58 25.59 9.85
N LEU A 356 -17.66 25.48 9.08
CA LEU A 356 -17.64 25.44 7.61
C LEU A 356 -18.56 26.50 6.98
N ALA A 357 -18.18 26.91 5.78
CA ALA A 357 -19.03 27.62 4.82
C ALA A 357 -18.84 27.02 3.43
N GLU A 358 -19.78 27.33 2.52
CA GLU A 358 -19.66 26.99 1.11
C GLU A 358 -18.36 27.55 0.51
N GLY A 359 -17.69 26.77 -0.31
CA GLY A 359 -16.39 27.08 -0.91
C GLY A 359 -15.16 26.76 -0.03
N ASP A 360 -15.32 26.39 1.24
CA ASP A 360 -14.20 26.01 2.08
C ASP A 360 -13.48 24.78 1.57
N LEU A 361 -12.15 24.80 1.70
CA LEU A 361 -11.28 23.66 1.35
C LEU A 361 -11.05 22.79 2.58
N LEU A 362 -11.17 21.48 2.39
CA LEU A 362 -10.92 20.45 3.39
C LEU A 362 -9.81 19.51 2.92
N ALA A 363 -8.99 19.02 3.85
CA ALA A 363 -8.02 17.99 3.64
C ALA A 363 -8.45 16.73 4.41
N VAL A 364 -8.72 15.64 3.70
CA VAL A 364 -8.91 14.30 4.29
C VAL A 364 -7.54 13.69 4.45
N ARG A 365 -7.11 13.47 5.70
CA ARG A 365 -5.76 13.04 6.07
C ARG A 365 -5.55 11.54 5.81
N SER A 366 -4.28 11.13 5.78
CA SER A 366 -3.87 9.72 5.67
C SER A 366 -4.42 9.00 4.43
N ALA A 367 -4.61 9.74 3.33
CA ALA A 367 -5.17 9.25 2.08
C ALA A 367 -4.12 8.73 1.09
N GLY A 368 -2.83 8.73 1.46
CA GLY A 368 -1.73 8.34 0.57
C GLY A 368 -1.65 6.85 0.25
N ALA A 369 -2.23 5.97 1.10
CA ALA A 369 -2.29 4.53 0.85
C ALA A 369 -3.73 4.07 0.66
N TYR A 370 -3.95 3.21 -0.35
CA TYR A 370 -5.27 2.62 -0.66
C TYR A 370 -6.36 3.69 -0.87
N GLY A 371 -5.95 4.88 -1.31
CA GLY A 371 -6.81 5.96 -1.76
C GLY A 371 -6.99 5.89 -3.26
N PHE A 372 -6.16 6.62 -4.02
CA PHE A 372 -6.26 6.70 -5.48
C PHE A 372 -6.26 5.33 -6.17
N VAL A 373 -5.45 4.36 -5.72
CA VAL A 373 -5.37 3.01 -6.32
C VAL A 373 -6.68 2.23 -6.25
N MET A 374 -7.58 2.57 -5.34
CA MET A 374 -8.92 1.99 -5.20
C MET A 374 -10.02 2.88 -5.78
N SER A 375 -9.69 4.00 -6.41
CA SER A 375 -10.65 4.91 -7.03
C SER A 375 -11.32 4.27 -8.25
N SER A 376 -12.49 4.78 -8.60
CA SER A 376 -13.27 4.31 -9.73
C SER A 376 -13.89 5.48 -10.50
N ASN A 377 -14.53 5.15 -11.63
CA ASN A 377 -15.30 6.12 -12.42
C ASN A 377 -16.82 6.01 -12.15
N TYR A 378 -17.20 5.57 -10.94
CA TYR A 378 -18.61 5.46 -10.60
C TYR A 378 -19.35 6.79 -10.83
N ASN A 379 -20.58 6.73 -11.32
CA ASN A 379 -21.37 7.84 -11.84
C ASN A 379 -20.68 8.63 -12.97
N THR A 380 -19.79 8.00 -13.76
CA THR A 380 -19.03 8.60 -14.85
C THR A 380 -18.22 9.83 -14.40
N ARG A 381 -17.67 9.78 -13.18
CA ARG A 381 -16.77 10.79 -12.64
C ARG A 381 -15.33 10.46 -12.99
N GLY A 382 -14.60 11.47 -13.50
CA GLY A 382 -13.15 11.32 -13.75
C GLY A 382 -12.36 11.18 -12.46
N ARG A 383 -11.31 10.34 -12.45
CA ARG A 383 -10.40 10.25 -11.30
C ARG A 383 -9.70 11.57 -11.06
N ALA A 384 -9.44 11.86 -9.80
CA ALA A 384 -8.78 13.06 -9.31
C ALA A 384 -7.36 13.25 -9.89
N ALA A 385 -6.87 14.47 -9.92
CA ALA A 385 -5.45 14.73 -10.13
C ALA A 385 -4.62 14.23 -8.95
N GLU A 386 -3.33 13.90 -9.20
CA GLU A 386 -2.35 13.58 -8.17
C GLU A 386 -1.17 14.54 -8.27
N VAL A 387 -0.81 15.18 -7.16
CA VAL A 387 0.25 16.18 -7.06
C VAL A 387 1.27 15.74 -6.02
N LEU A 388 2.54 15.73 -6.37
CA LEU A 388 3.66 15.51 -5.46
C LEU A 388 4.27 16.86 -5.10
N VAL A 389 4.41 17.11 -3.80
CA VAL A 389 5.11 18.29 -3.26
C VAL A 389 6.54 17.91 -2.91
N ASP A 390 7.50 18.74 -3.33
CA ASP A 390 8.94 18.62 -3.09
C ASP A 390 9.45 19.97 -2.60
N GLY A 391 9.52 20.15 -1.29
CA GLY A 391 9.86 21.43 -0.67
C GLY A 391 8.82 22.50 -1.01
N GLU A 392 9.22 23.47 -1.82
CA GLU A 392 8.36 24.58 -2.29
C GLU A 392 7.78 24.34 -3.71
N GLN A 393 8.07 23.19 -4.31
CA GLN A 393 7.65 22.86 -5.67
C GLN A 393 6.48 21.89 -5.68
N THR A 394 5.64 22.01 -6.71
CA THR A 394 4.54 21.07 -6.98
C THR A 394 4.71 20.42 -8.34
N HIS A 395 4.58 19.10 -8.39
CA HIS A 395 4.64 18.31 -9.61
C HIS A 395 3.31 17.62 -9.82
N GLU A 396 2.62 17.88 -10.93
CA GLU A 396 1.47 17.10 -11.33
C GLU A 396 1.97 15.73 -11.82
N VAL A 397 1.85 14.73 -10.96
CA VAL A 397 2.30 13.35 -11.25
C VAL A 397 1.20 12.50 -11.87
N ARG A 398 -0.01 13.02 -11.92
CA ARG A 398 -1.14 12.51 -12.70
C ARG A 398 -2.13 13.63 -12.94
N ARG A 399 -2.49 13.87 -14.20
CA ARG A 399 -3.56 14.81 -14.54
C ARG A 399 -4.94 14.23 -14.21
N ARG A 400 -5.91 15.08 -13.97
CA ARG A 400 -7.33 14.72 -13.84
C ARG A 400 -7.83 14.08 -15.12
N GLU A 401 -8.64 13.03 -15.02
CA GLU A 401 -9.30 12.42 -16.15
C GLU A 401 -10.39 13.33 -16.69
N THR A 402 -10.51 13.44 -18.03
CA THR A 402 -11.60 14.10 -18.69
C THR A 402 -12.75 13.13 -18.96
N VAL A 403 -13.98 13.63 -19.04
CA VAL A 403 -15.16 12.79 -19.33
C VAL A 403 -14.99 12.04 -20.66
N GLN A 404 -14.39 12.66 -21.68
CA GLN A 404 -14.16 12.05 -22.99
C GLN A 404 -13.25 10.81 -22.91
N GLU A 405 -12.28 10.81 -22.00
CA GLU A 405 -11.40 9.66 -21.82
C GLU A 405 -12.13 8.46 -21.23
N LEU A 406 -13.19 8.68 -20.46
CA LEU A 406 -13.92 7.60 -19.79
C LEU A 406 -14.64 6.68 -20.79
N TYR A 407 -15.08 7.21 -21.92
CA TYR A 407 -15.78 6.45 -22.96
C TYR A 407 -14.99 6.32 -24.27
N ALA A 408 -13.70 6.71 -24.28
CA ALA A 408 -12.87 6.65 -25.48
C ALA A 408 -12.71 5.23 -26.07
N GLY A 409 -12.90 4.19 -25.25
CA GLY A 409 -12.87 2.77 -25.68
C GLY A 409 -14.21 2.20 -26.09
N GLU A 410 -15.32 2.99 -26.05
CA GLU A 410 -16.66 2.53 -26.37
C GLU A 410 -17.02 2.79 -27.83
N SER A 411 -17.92 1.98 -28.38
CA SER A 411 -18.41 2.09 -29.76
C SER A 411 -19.94 2.07 -29.81
N LEU A 412 -20.52 2.83 -30.74
CA LEU A 412 -21.95 2.74 -31.04
C LEU A 412 -22.27 1.46 -31.80
N LEU A 413 -23.50 0.97 -31.69
CA LEU A 413 -23.99 -0.13 -32.48
C LEU A 413 -24.03 0.26 -33.96
N PRO A 414 -23.74 -0.65 -34.90
CA PRO A 414 -23.97 -0.44 -36.33
C PRO A 414 -25.44 -0.08 -36.60
N GLN A 415 -25.68 0.88 -37.50
CA GLN A 415 -27.05 1.21 -37.94
C GLN A 415 -27.63 0.15 -38.87
#